data_2a0fa1e365d745ad9b96236c8377c69c
#
_entry.id   2a0fa1e365d745ad9b96236c8377c69c
#
_cell.length_a   1.000
_cell.length_b   1.000
_cell.length_c   1.000
_cell.angle_alpha   90.00
_cell.angle_beta   90.00
_cell.angle_gamma   90.00
#
_symmetry.space_group_name_H-M   'P 1'
#
loop_
_entity.id
_entity.type
_entity.pdbx_description
1 polymer ?
#
loop_
_entity_poly.entity_id
_entity_poly.type
_entity_poly.pdbx_seq_one_letter_code
_entity_poly.pdbx_strand_id
1 'polypeptide(L)'
;MTRLTLFTSLCLAGTALASIPATAIAAPPGYDKIDTVVVIYAENRSFDNLYGGFPGANGLANLSAGQVRQLDRDGKPLTELPPAWGGLTAKGVTPPVTEAQSAHLGNASFAIDDASGFNEKTSVITRDLWHRFYQEQMQIDAGRNDKFVAWADSGGLVMGHYDGSVLPMWAVAKKYVLADNFFQGAFGGSFLNHFMLACACVPVYPHADTSPVKGQISAVEANGTTLKVADNSPASALGGAPKFVNDGAITPDFYAVNTMQPPYEPSANKPAEGGDKALADPAQPTTLPPQHDITIGDLLSLKGVSWAWYAGAWQATLDGKNATPVPNFQFHHQPFNYFAAYAPGTAARTEHLRDGGMDGAEFIKAIDDGKLPAVSFYKPQGNLNEHGGYADVASGDQHLADVVSHLEKSPQWSHMLVVVTYDENGGFWDHVAPPKADRWGPGNRIPAFIISPYAKMGTVDHTQYDTTSILRFITARYDLPVLSGIVARDKALRNNDQPPMGDLSAALDLSR
;
A
#
# COMPACT_ATOMS: atom_id res chain seq x y z
N MET A 1 8.22 76.14 -6.84
CA MET A 1 7.36 75.06 -7.33
C MET A 1 8.25 74.01 -7.97
N THR A 2 8.67 73.05 -7.19
CA THR A 2 9.58 71.98 -7.65
C THR A 2 8.86 70.66 -7.50
N ARG A 3 8.58 69.98 -8.63
CA ARG A 3 7.93 68.68 -8.65
C ARG A 3 8.96 67.57 -8.38
N LEU A 4 8.68 66.77 -7.36
CA LEU A 4 9.47 65.62 -7.01
C LEU A 4 8.82 64.40 -7.69
N THR A 5 9.56 63.73 -8.58
CA THR A 5 9.14 62.52 -9.26
C THR A 5 9.67 61.31 -8.49
N LEU A 6 8.76 60.49 -7.94
CA LEU A 6 9.10 59.21 -7.28
C LEU A 6 9.26 58.15 -8.36
N PHE A 7 10.45 57.56 -8.45
CA PHE A 7 10.69 56.32 -9.20
C PHE A 7 10.49 55.13 -8.26
N THR A 8 9.47 54.33 -8.54
CA THR A 8 9.27 53.04 -7.87
C THR A 8 10.03 51.96 -8.67
N SER A 9 11.12 51.45 -8.07
CA SER A 9 11.84 50.29 -8.60
C SER A 9 11.11 49.00 -8.21
N LEU A 10 10.60 48.30 -9.21
CA LEU A 10 10.01 46.97 -9.08
C LEU A 10 11.17 45.94 -9.09
N CYS A 11 11.52 45.40 -7.92
CA CYS A 11 12.42 44.25 -7.83
C CYS A 11 11.68 43.00 -8.24
N LEU A 12 11.93 42.49 -9.44
CA LEU A 12 11.61 41.07 -9.81
C LEU A 12 12.60 40.16 -9.07
N ALA A 13 12.11 39.48 -8.05
CA ALA A 13 12.83 38.36 -7.47
C ALA A 13 12.65 37.15 -8.40
N GLY A 14 13.62 36.92 -9.26
CA GLY A 14 13.72 35.72 -10.04
C GLY A 14 14.11 34.55 -9.13
N THR A 15 13.19 33.65 -8.85
CA THR A 15 13.50 32.32 -8.29
C THR A 15 14.27 31.52 -9.32
N ALA A 16 15.59 31.43 -9.12
CA ALA A 16 16.42 30.50 -9.86
C ALA A 16 16.01 29.07 -9.46
N LEU A 17 15.24 28.38 -10.30
CA LEU A 17 15.11 26.93 -10.25
C LEU A 17 16.51 26.36 -10.51
N ALA A 18 17.15 25.85 -9.46
CA ALA A 18 18.36 25.05 -9.58
C ALA A 18 17.98 23.76 -10.35
N SER A 19 18.35 23.73 -11.63
CA SER A 19 18.27 22.52 -12.42
C SER A 19 19.25 21.49 -11.86
N ILE A 20 18.74 20.54 -11.08
CA ILE A 20 19.47 19.31 -10.75
C ILE A 20 19.59 18.55 -12.07
N PRO A 21 20.80 18.22 -12.54
CA PRO A 21 20.93 17.35 -13.68
C PRO A 21 20.47 15.95 -13.27
N ALA A 22 19.23 15.59 -13.59
CA ALA A 22 18.74 14.24 -13.49
C ALA A 22 19.49 13.44 -14.57
N THR A 23 20.43 12.61 -14.16
CA THR A 23 20.98 11.58 -15.05
C THR A 23 19.87 10.57 -15.29
N ALA A 24 19.21 10.70 -16.45
CA ALA A 24 18.32 9.66 -16.95
C ALA A 24 19.14 8.38 -17.10
N ILE A 25 18.74 7.32 -16.44
CA ILE A 25 19.34 6.00 -16.63
C ILE A 25 18.80 5.49 -17.96
N ALA A 26 19.66 5.26 -18.95
CA ALA A 26 19.24 4.70 -20.21
C ALA A 26 18.48 3.38 -19.99
N ALA A 27 17.31 3.27 -20.60
CA ALA A 27 16.49 2.05 -20.48
C ALA A 27 17.32 0.83 -20.90
N PRO A 28 17.25 -0.27 -20.14
CA PRO A 28 17.85 -1.52 -20.55
C PRO A 28 17.30 -1.98 -21.92
N PRO A 29 18.09 -2.72 -22.73
CA PRO A 29 17.64 -3.21 -24.02
C PRO A 29 16.34 -4.01 -23.92
N GLY A 30 15.40 -3.77 -24.81
CA GLY A 30 14.12 -4.47 -24.90
C GLY A 30 12.98 -3.86 -24.09
N TYR A 31 13.21 -2.83 -23.26
CA TYR A 31 12.13 -2.13 -22.57
C TYR A 31 11.16 -1.46 -23.54
N ASP A 32 11.64 -1.04 -24.71
CA ASP A 32 10.86 -0.48 -25.81
C ASP A 32 9.81 -1.43 -26.39
N LYS A 33 9.90 -2.73 -26.10
CA LYS A 33 8.87 -3.72 -26.45
C LYS A 33 7.59 -3.60 -25.62
N ILE A 34 7.63 -2.91 -24.48
CA ILE A 34 6.50 -2.72 -23.57
C ILE A 34 5.95 -1.30 -23.74
N ASP A 35 4.80 -1.18 -24.37
CA ASP A 35 4.14 0.10 -24.63
C ASP A 35 3.08 0.44 -23.58
N THR A 36 2.60 -0.56 -22.86
CA THR A 36 1.54 -0.41 -21.87
C THR A 36 1.95 -1.08 -20.57
N VAL A 37 1.99 -0.31 -19.49
CA VAL A 37 2.22 -0.79 -18.13
C VAL A 37 0.94 -0.66 -17.34
N VAL A 38 0.45 -1.75 -16.77
CA VAL A 38 -0.74 -1.81 -15.93
C VAL A 38 -0.33 -2.23 -14.53
N VAL A 39 -0.74 -1.47 -13.52
CA VAL A 39 -0.52 -1.78 -12.12
C VAL A 39 -1.87 -1.98 -11.44
N ILE A 40 -2.13 -3.16 -10.92
CA ILE A 40 -3.33 -3.49 -10.14
C ILE A 40 -2.91 -3.57 -8.68
N TYR A 41 -3.55 -2.77 -7.82
CA TYR A 41 -3.14 -2.57 -6.44
C TYR A 41 -4.22 -3.07 -5.48
N ALA A 42 -4.11 -4.34 -5.06
CA ALA A 42 -5.00 -4.99 -4.11
C ALA A 42 -4.70 -4.56 -2.66
N GLU A 43 -5.34 -5.15 -1.67
CA GLU A 43 -5.20 -4.73 -0.27
C GLU A 43 -4.92 -5.85 0.71
N ASN A 44 -4.03 -5.49 1.63
CA ASN A 44 -3.90 -5.94 3.00
C ASN A 44 -3.62 -7.44 3.17
N ARG A 45 -2.63 -7.98 2.44
CA ARG A 45 -2.21 -9.38 2.63
C ARG A 45 -0.69 -9.52 2.60
N SER A 46 -0.10 -10.16 3.63
CA SER A 46 1.28 -10.58 3.58
C SER A 46 1.47 -11.74 2.59
N PHE A 47 2.69 -11.97 2.14
CA PHE A 47 2.99 -13.09 1.26
C PHE A 47 2.63 -14.43 1.93
N ASP A 48 3.04 -14.63 3.18
CA ASP A 48 2.74 -15.86 3.90
C ASP A 48 1.25 -16.06 4.16
N ASN A 49 0.46 -14.99 4.27
CA ASN A 49 -0.97 -15.09 4.50
C ASN A 49 -1.72 -15.80 3.36
N LEU A 50 -1.33 -15.56 2.08
CA LEU A 50 -2.01 -16.14 0.91
C LEU A 50 -1.13 -17.08 0.09
N TYR A 51 0.18 -16.84 -0.01
CA TYR A 51 1.10 -17.56 -0.90
C TYR A 51 2.20 -18.30 -0.15
N GLY A 52 2.14 -18.37 1.17
CA GLY A 52 3.12 -19.10 2.00
C GLY A 52 3.25 -20.59 1.68
N GLY A 53 2.22 -21.20 1.08
CA GLY A 53 2.22 -22.58 0.58
C GLY A 53 2.61 -22.75 -0.89
N PHE A 54 2.99 -21.68 -1.62
CA PHE A 54 3.22 -21.76 -3.06
C PHE A 54 4.49 -22.57 -3.38
N PRO A 55 4.41 -23.57 -4.30
CA PRO A 55 5.55 -24.41 -4.63
C PRO A 55 6.74 -23.62 -5.20
N GLY A 56 7.91 -23.80 -4.63
CA GLY A 56 9.15 -23.13 -5.05
C GLY A 56 9.36 -21.75 -4.47
N ALA A 57 8.37 -21.18 -3.78
CA ALA A 57 8.54 -19.93 -3.07
C ALA A 57 9.24 -20.12 -1.72
N ASN A 58 9.89 -19.05 -1.24
CA ASN A 58 10.35 -18.94 0.13
C ASN A 58 9.14 -18.75 1.05
N GLY A 59 8.48 -19.83 1.43
CA GLY A 59 7.22 -19.83 2.16
C GLY A 59 7.29 -20.67 3.44
N LEU A 60 6.13 -21.10 3.94
CA LEU A 60 5.97 -21.68 5.28
C LEU A 60 6.45 -23.12 5.41
N ALA A 61 6.63 -23.88 4.32
CA ALA A 61 6.77 -25.35 4.34
C ALA A 61 7.98 -25.87 5.10
N ASN A 62 9.06 -25.11 5.22
CA ASN A 62 10.34 -25.54 5.82
C ASN A 62 10.76 -24.71 7.04
N LEU A 63 9.84 -23.96 7.64
CA LEU A 63 10.17 -23.13 8.79
C LEU A 63 10.35 -23.97 10.05
N SER A 64 11.43 -23.68 10.79
CA SER A 64 11.65 -24.23 12.12
C SER A 64 10.71 -23.59 13.14
N ALA A 65 10.44 -24.30 14.24
CA ALA A 65 9.66 -23.74 15.36
C ALA A 65 10.27 -22.42 15.92
N GLY A 66 11.57 -22.21 15.76
CA GLY A 66 12.24 -20.97 16.19
C GLY A 66 11.92 -19.78 15.30
N GLN A 67 11.63 -19.99 14.01
CA GLN A 67 11.32 -18.92 13.05
C GLN A 67 9.86 -18.46 13.13
N VAL A 68 8.95 -19.32 13.55
CA VAL A 68 7.50 -19.00 13.63
C VAL A 68 7.10 -18.52 15.03
N ARG A 69 7.93 -18.77 16.05
CA ARG A 69 7.57 -18.49 17.43
C ARG A 69 7.55 -16.99 17.73
N GLN A 70 6.47 -16.53 18.32
CA GLN A 70 6.30 -15.14 18.73
C GLN A 70 6.71 -14.92 20.19
N LEU A 71 7.28 -13.75 20.43
CA LEU A 71 7.67 -13.27 21.76
C LEU A 71 6.60 -12.34 22.33
N ASP A 72 6.50 -12.31 23.65
CA ASP A 72 5.72 -11.32 24.37
C ASP A 72 6.45 -9.96 24.44
N ARG A 73 5.80 -8.97 25.00
CA ARG A 73 6.30 -7.60 25.20
C ARG A 73 7.58 -7.57 26.03
N ASP A 74 7.73 -8.48 26.98
CA ASP A 74 8.95 -8.63 27.83
C ASP A 74 10.11 -9.38 27.10
N GLY A 75 9.91 -9.79 25.85
CA GLY A 75 10.89 -10.52 25.05
C GLY A 75 10.96 -12.02 25.33
N LYS A 76 10.10 -12.56 26.18
CA LYS A 76 10.03 -14.02 26.39
C LYS A 76 9.10 -14.68 25.37
N PRO A 77 9.33 -15.94 25.02
CA PRO A 77 8.41 -16.68 24.19
C PRO A 77 7.02 -16.76 24.82
N LEU A 78 5.97 -16.49 24.02
CA LEU A 78 4.60 -16.78 24.40
C LEU A 78 4.43 -18.29 24.60
N THR A 79 3.67 -18.69 25.61
CA THR A 79 3.33 -20.10 25.86
C THR A 79 2.29 -20.63 24.87
N GLU A 80 1.41 -19.77 24.40
CA GLU A 80 0.38 -19.99 23.39
C GLU A 80 0.08 -18.65 22.70
N LEU A 81 -0.62 -18.66 21.57
CA LEU A 81 -1.15 -17.42 21.01
C LEU A 81 -2.31 -16.93 21.88
N PRO A 82 -2.44 -15.60 22.12
CA PRO A 82 -3.65 -15.05 22.69
C PRO A 82 -4.84 -15.31 21.74
N PRO A 83 -6.07 -15.30 22.25
CA PRO A 83 -7.24 -15.39 21.39
C PRO A 83 -7.27 -14.23 20.37
N ALA A 84 -8.02 -14.38 19.30
CA ALA A 84 -8.34 -13.26 18.43
C ALA A 84 -9.24 -12.27 19.19
N TRP A 85 -8.64 -11.23 19.74
CA TRP A 85 -9.35 -10.24 20.55
C TRP A 85 -10.53 -9.64 19.78
N GLY A 86 -11.73 -9.77 20.33
CA GLY A 86 -12.97 -9.36 19.67
C GLY A 86 -13.51 -10.34 18.61
N GLY A 87 -12.87 -11.51 18.47
CA GLY A 87 -13.23 -12.57 17.52
C GLY A 87 -12.43 -12.51 16.21
N LEU A 88 -12.48 -13.59 15.45
CA LEU A 88 -11.77 -13.75 14.18
C LEU A 88 -12.54 -13.12 13.01
N THR A 89 -13.86 -13.25 12.99
CA THR A 89 -14.71 -12.77 11.91
C THR A 89 -15.04 -11.28 12.06
N ALA A 90 -15.28 -10.61 10.95
CA ALA A 90 -15.70 -9.21 10.95
C ALA A 90 -17.07 -9.03 11.62
N LYS A 91 -17.34 -7.82 12.11
CA LYS A 91 -18.62 -7.48 12.73
C LYS A 91 -19.78 -7.70 11.76
N GLY A 92 -20.77 -8.48 12.17
CA GLY A 92 -21.96 -8.78 11.37
C GLY A 92 -21.89 -10.07 10.56
N VAL A 93 -20.73 -10.72 10.49
CA VAL A 93 -20.57 -12.05 9.89
C VAL A 93 -21.32 -13.09 10.73
N THR A 94 -22.02 -14.01 10.08
CA THR A 94 -22.81 -15.07 10.74
C THR A 94 -22.61 -16.42 10.03
N PRO A 95 -22.24 -17.48 10.81
CA PRO A 95 -21.93 -17.48 12.23
C PRO A 95 -20.59 -16.78 12.52
N PRO A 96 -20.43 -16.11 13.69
CA PRO A 96 -19.15 -15.54 14.06
C PRO A 96 -18.21 -16.60 14.64
N VAL A 97 -16.90 -16.45 14.40
CA VAL A 97 -15.86 -17.10 15.22
C VAL A 97 -15.52 -16.16 16.36
N THR A 98 -15.93 -16.51 17.55
CA THR A 98 -15.78 -15.68 18.74
C THR A 98 -14.35 -15.72 19.30
N GLU A 99 -14.05 -14.78 20.19
CA GLU A 99 -12.79 -14.75 20.93
C GLU A 99 -12.53 -16.07 21.68
N ALA A 100 -13.55 -16.60 22.37
CA ALA A 100 -13.42 -17.85 23.12
C ALA A 100 -13.14 -19.07 22.22
N GLN A 101 -13.65 -19.09 20.99
CA GLN A 101 -13.38 -20.17 20.04
C GLN A 101 -11.96 -20.10 19.47
N SER A 102 -11.32 -18.92 19.51
CA SER A 102 -9.94 -18.71 19.04
C SER A 102 -8.89 -18.83 20.13
N ALA A 103 -9.26 -19.25 21.32
CA ALA A 103 -8.32 -19.48 22.42
C ALA A 103 -7.50 -20.78 22.26
N HIS A 104 -6.34 -20.84 22.94
CA HIS A 104 -5.48 -22.02 23.05
C HIS A 104 -4.83 -22.48 21.73
N LEU A 105 -4.58 -21.58 20.81
CA LEU A 105 -3.74 -21.87 19.64
C LEU A 105 -2.26 -21.95 20.06
N GLY A 106 -1.54 -22.91 19.49
CA GLY A 106 -0.09 -23.03 19.66
C GLY A 106 0.65 -21.77 19.18
N ASN A 107 1.79 -21.44 19.78
CA ASN A 107 2.62 -20.30 19.37
C ASN A 107 3.33 -20.58 18.03
N ALA A 108 2.58 -20.55 16.95
CA ALA A 108 2.99 -20.79 15.56
C ALA A 108 1.98 -20.19 14.58
N SER A 109 2.32 -20.15 13.29
CA SER A 109 1.34 -19.85 12.25
C SER A 109 0.31 -20.98 12.12
N PHE A 110 -0.93 -20.63 11.79
CA PHE A 110 -2.05 -21.58 11.66
C PHE A 110 -2.89 -21.29 10.41
N ALA A 111 -3.49 -22.33 9.83
CA ALA A 111 -4.40 -22.19 8.71
C ALA A 111 -5.79 -21.73 9.19
N ILE A 112 -6.33 -20.66 8.59
CA ILE A 112 -7.66 -20.13 8.92
C ILE A 112 -8.75 -21.05 8.33
N ASP A 113 -8.52 -21.58 7.13
CA ASP A 113 -9.47 -22.32 6.30
C ASP A 113 -9.36 -23.85 6.39
N ASP A 114 -8.46 -24.36 7.20
CA ASP A 114 -8.28 -25.78 7.46
C ASP A 114 -8.91 -26.20 8.80
N ALA A 115 -9.25 -27.50 8.92
CA ALA A 115 -9.83 -28.08 10.12
C ALA A 115 -8.89 -28.05 11.35
N SER A 116 -7.59 -27.88 11.16
CA SER A 116 -6.61 -27.68 12.24
C SER A 116 -6.65 -26.25 12.79
N GLY A 117 -7.27 -25.31 12.07
CA GLY A 117 -7.55 -23.95 12.52
C GLY A 117 -9.04 -23.74 12.78
N PHE A 118 -9.71 -22.93 11.94
CA PHE A 118 -11.12 -22.56 12.17
C PHE A 118 -12.06 -23.08 11.07
N ASN A 119 -11.54 -23.71 10.04
CA ASN A 119 -12.29 -24.15 8.85
C ASN A 119 -13.14 -23.03 8.22
N GLU A 120 -12.65 -21.77 8.34
CA GLU A 120 -13.32 -20.59 7.80
C GLU A 120 -12.90 -20.37 6.35
N LYS A 121 -13.88 -20.33 5.45
CA LYS A 121 -13.64 -20.21 4.01
C LYS A 121 -13.07 -18.82 3.66
N THR A 122 -12.34 -18.76 2.55
CA THR A 122 -11.83 -17.50 1.97
C THR A 122 -12.94 -16.48 1.63
N SER A 123 -14.21 -16.92 1.50
CA SER A 123 -15.39 -16.08 1.32
C SER A 123 -15.95 -15.48 2.62
N VAL A 124 -15.33 -15.76 3.76
CA VAL A 124 -15.71 -15.20 5.06
C VAL A 124 -14.85 -13.98 5.34
N ILE A 125 -15.49 -12.84 5.61
CA ILE A 125 -14.79 -11.61 5.97
C ILE A 125 -14.20 -11.77 7.39
N THR A 126 -12.87 -11.76 7.49
CA THR A 126 -12.18 -11.70 8.79
C THR A 126 -12.14 -10.28 9.31
N ARG A 127 -11.93 -10.09 10.62
CA ARG A 127 -11.76 -8.76 11.20
C ARG A 127 -10.54 -8.05 10.60
N ASP A 128 -10.57 -6.72 10.66
CA ASP A 128 -9.43 -5.87 10.37
C ASP A 128 -8.37 -5.97 11.50
N LEU A 129 -7.10 -5.89 11.15
CA LEU A 129 -5.96 -5.93 12.07
C LEU A 129 -5.24 -4.58 12.03
N TRP A 130 -4.55 -4.21 13.12
CA TRP A 130 -3.66 -3.04 13.05
C TRP A 130 -2.53 -3.25 12.04
N HIS A 131 -2.47 -2.38 11.08
CA HIS A 131 -1.44 -2.24 10.04
C HIS A 131 -1.00 -0.76 10.01
N ARG A 132 -0.36 -0.29 11.09
CA ARG A 132 0.00 1.11 11.31
C ARG A 132 1.51 1.28 11.40
N PHE A 133 2.00 2.46 11.07
CA PHE A 133 3.41 2.76 10.86
C PHE A 133 4.35 2.35 12.01
N TYR A 134 3.99 2.68 13.22
CA TYR A 134 4.83 2.35 14.38
C TYR A 134 4.61 0.92 14.85
N GLN A 135 3.39 0.43 14.83
CA GLN A 135 3.07 -0.94 15.23
C GLN A 135 3.84 -1.94 14.37
N GLU A 136 3.87 -1.74 13.05
CA GLU A 136 4.60 -2.65 12.16
C GLU A 136 6.10 -2.65 12.46
N GLN A 137 6.73 -1.49 12.71
CA GLN A 137 8.13 -1.44 13.12
C GLN A 137 8.37 -2.19 14.45
N MET A 138 7.45 -2.07 15.41
CA MET A 138 7.51 -2.79 16.69
C MET A 138 7.29 -4.30 16.48
N GLN A 139 6.43 -4.71 15.55
CA GLN A 139 6.15 -6.10 15.16
C GLN A 139 7.35 -6.75 14.48
N ILE A 140 8.00 -6.03 13.54
CA ILE A 140 9.20 -6.49 12.83
C ILE A 140 10.38 -6.69 13.78
N ASP A 141 10.45 -5.96 14.87
CA ASP A 141 11.48 -6.07 15.92
C ASP A 141 12.90 -6.15 15.36
N ALA A 142 13.29 -5.14 14.61
CA ALA A 142 14.61 -5.04 13.95
C ALA A 142 14.94 -6.22 12.99
N GLY A 143 13.93 -6.79 12.35
CA GLY A 143 14.05 -7.84 11.34
C GLY A 143 13.93 -9.27 11.89
N ARG A 144 13.51 -9.45 13.15
CA ARG A 144 13.24 -10.79 13.71
C ARG A 144 11.85 -11.29 13.39
N ASN A 145 10.91 -10.41 13.10
CA ASN A 145 9.50 -10.70 12.84
C ASN A 145 8.83 -11.54 13.94
N ASP A 146 9.27 -11.37 15.18
CA ASP A 146 8.90 -12.21 16.32
C ASP A 146 7.99 -11.51 17.35
N LYS A 147 7.52 -10.27 17.06
CA LYS A 147 6.64 -9.50 17.96
C LYS A 147 5.31 -9.06 17.31
N PHE A 148 4.87 -9.74 16.26
CA PHE A 148 3.59 -9.42 15.63
C PHE A 148 2.44 -9.52 16.61
N VAL A 149 2.37 -10.61 17.36
CA VAL A 149 1.34 -10.85 18.37
C VAL A 149 1.44 -9.85 19.54
N ALA A 150 2.65 -9.49 19.96
CA ALA A 150 2.88 -8.58 21.07
C ALA A 150 2.31 -7.17 20.81
N TRP A 151 2.34 -6.70 19.56
CA TRP A 151 1.97 -5.33 19.19
C TRP A 151 0.74 -5.25 18.27
N ALA A 152 -0.09 -6.30 18.23
CA ALA A 152 -1.35 -6.33 17.51
C ALA A 152 -2.54 -6.00 18.44
N ASP A 153 -3.62 -5.50 17.84
CA ASP A 153 -4.94 -5.36 18.48
C ASP A 153 -5.78 -6.63 18.40
N SER A 154 -5.40 -7.54 17.50
CA SER A 154 -6.17 -8.73 17.10
C SER A 154 -5.65 -10.04 17.70
N GLY A 155 -4.65 -9.96 18.59
CA GLY A 155 -4.10 -11.16 19.25
C GLY A 155 -3.48 -12.15 18.27
N GLY A 156 -3.80 -13.43 18.42
CA GLY A 156 -3.22 -14.51 17.61
C GLY A 156 -3.60 -14.50 16.13
N LEU A 157 -4.65 -13.77 15.72
CA LEU A 157 -5.12 -13.75 14.33
C LEU A 157 -4.03 -13.27 13.34
N VAL A 158 -3.10 -12.44 13.78
CA VAL A 158 -1.96 -11.98 12.94
C VAL A 158 -1.10 -13.13 12.39
N MET A 159 -1.14 -14.31 13.03
CA MET A 159 -0.40 -15.50 12.61
C MET A 159 -1.18 -16.41 11.64
N GLY A 160 -2.39 -16.00 11.26
CA GLY A 160 -3.27 -16.77 10.37
C GLY A 160 -2.83 -16.70 8.90
N HIS A 161 -2.98 -17.82 8.20
CA HIS A 161 -2.79 -17.92 6.75
C HIS A 161 -3.89 -18.78 6.13
N TYR A 162 -4.01 -18.75 4.80
CA TYR A 162 -4.95 -19.53 4.01
C TYR A 162 -4.21 -20.52 3.11
N ASP A 163 -4.88 -21.60 2.71
CA ASP A 163 -4.48 -22.38 1.54
C ASP A 163 -4.85 -21.59 0.27
N GLY A 164 -3.93 -20.79 -0.21
CA GLY A 164 -4.12 -19.99 -1.42
C GLY A 164 -4.34 -20.81 -2.69
N SER A 165 -4.11 -22.13 -2.67
CA SER A 165 -4.20 -22.99 -3.87
C SER A 165 -5.61 -23.05 -4.47
N VAL A 166 -6.63 -22.67 -3.70
CA VAL A 166 -8.04 -22.60 -4.14
C VAL A 166 -8.38 -21.27 -4.83
N LEU A 167 -7.48 -20.29 -4.77
CA LEU A 167 -7.71 -18.93 -5.31
C LEU A 167 -7.42 -18.87 -6.82
N PRO A 168 -8.24 -18.18 -7.63
CA PRO A 168 -8.00 -17.99 -9.06
C PRO A 168 -6.63 -17.40 -9.40
N MET A 169 -6.14 -16.41 -8.63
CA MET A 169 -4.83 -15.79 -8.85
C MET A 169 -3.67 -16.77 -8.61
N TRP A 170 -3.88 -17.86 -7.87
CA TRP A 170 -2.88 -18.93 -7.78
C TRP A 170 -2.59 -19.60 -9.12
N ALA A 171 -3.60 -19.75 -9.97
CA ALA A 171 -3.41 -20.26 -11.33
C ALA A 171 -2.64 -19.24 -12.20
N VAL A 172 -2.88 -17.95 -12.00
CA VAL A 172 -2.11 -16.87 -12.64
C VAL A 172 -0.64 -16.92 -12.21
N ALA A 173 -0.38 -17.10 -10.89
CA ALA A 173 0.96 -17.28 -10.35
C ALA A 173 1.69 -18.47 -10.97
N LYS A 174 1.00 -19.61 -11.15
CA LYS A 174 1.55 -20.82 -11.82
C LYS A 174 1.85 -20.58 -13.31
N LYS A 175 1.11 -19.69 -13.95
CA LYS A 175 1.26 -19.41 -15.39
C LYS A 175 2.38 -18.41 -15.66
N TYR A 176 2.49 -17.35 -14.85
CA TYR A 176 3.42 -16.24 -15.04
C TYR A 176 4.56 -16.26 -14.01
N VAL A 177 4.94 -15.10 -13.49
CA VAL A 177 5.97 -14.98 -12.47
C VAL A 177 5.34 -14.55 -11.15
N LEU A 178 5.60 -15.31 -10.09
CA LEU A 178 5.35 -14.90 -8.72
C LEU A 178 6.66 -14.37 -8.13
N ALA A 179 6.70 -13.11 -7.70
CA ALA A 179 7.83 -12.58 -6.94
C ALA A 179 7.61 -12.85 -5.45
N ASP A 180 8.49 -13.65 -4.86
CA ASP A 180 8.41 -14.06 -3.45
C ASP A 180 9.32 -13.25 -2.52
N ASN A 181 9.91 -12.19 -3.04
CA ASN A 181 10.77 -11.27 -2.30
C ASN A 181 10.41 -9.80 -2.62
N PHE A 182 9.11 -9.53 -2.65
CA PHE A 182 8.53 -8.22 -2.92
C PHE A 182 7.99 -7.62 -1.60
N PHE A 183 8.39 -6.39 -1.28
CA PHE A 183 8.07 -5.73 -0.02
C PHE A 183 7.17 -4.50 -0.23
N GLN A 184 6.28 -4.23 0.72
CA GLN A 184 5.53 -2.97 0.72
C GLN A 184 6.49 -1.76 0.82
N GLY A 185 6.11 -0.64 0.19
CA GLY A 185 7.00 0.51 0.04
C GLY A 185 7.34 1.23 1.34
N ALA A 186 6.45 1.22 2.31
CA ALA A 186 6.64 1.83 3.62
C ALA A 186 6.06 0.96 4.73
N PHE A 187 6.54 1.17 5.96
CA PHE A 187 5.89 0.62 7.15
C PHE A 187 4.46 1.16 7.28
N GLY A 188 3.56 0.34 7.81
CA GLY A 188 2.19 0.73 8.10
C GLY A 188 1.24 0.53 6.93
N GLY A 189 0.15 1.27 6.95
CA GLY A 189 -1.06 0.98 6.19
C GLY A 189 -1.12 1.54 4.79
N SER A 190 -2.28 1.30 4.19
CA SER A 190 -2.61 1.62 2.80
C SER A 190 -2.41 3.08 2.44
N PHE A 191 -2.74 4.01 3.35
CA PHE A 191 -2.58 5.43 3.11
C PHE A 191 -1.14 5.78 2.65
N LEU A 192 -0.12 5.39 3.43
CA LEU A 192 1.27 5.72 3.10
C LEU A 192 1.78 4.93 1.90
N ASN A 193 1.36 3.66 1.75
CA ASN A 193 1.78 2.83 0.63
C ASN A 193 1.20 3.29 -0.72
N HIS A 194 0.03 3.95 -0.74
CA HIS A 194 -0.46 4.66 -1.92
C HIS A 194 0.41 5.87 -2.30
N PHE A 195 0.94 6.62 -1.32
CA PHE A 195 1.93 7.67 -1.59
C PHE A 195 3.25 7.08 -2.12
N MET A 196 3.69 5.93 -1.59
CA MET A 196 4.88 5.26 -2.12
C MET A 196 4.72 4.88 -3.60
N LEU A 197 3.55 4.40 -4.03
CA LEU A 197 3.29 4.11 -5.44
C LEU A 197 3.08 5.38 -6.28
N ALA A 198 2.55 6.46 -5.72
CA ALA A 198 2.29 7.70 -6.47
C ALA A 198 3.55 8.56 -6.65
N CYS A 199 4.44 8.63 -5.65
CA CYS A 199 5.55 9.59 -5.61
C CYS A 199 6.84 9.09 -4.94
N ALA A 200 6.85 7.87 -4.38
CA ALA A 200 7.92 7.42 -3.49
C ALA A 200 8.22 8.47 -2.38
N CYS A 201 7.18 9.09 -1.82
CA CYS A 201 7.30 10.18 -0.85
C CYS A 201 6.40 9.96 0.37
N VAL A 202 6.65 10.73 1.42
CA VAL A 202 5.86 10.73 2.66
C VAL A 202 5.24 12.11 2.83
N PRO A 203 3.91 12.24 2.91
CA PRO A 203 3.25 13.52 2.98
C PRO A 203 3.58 14.28 4.28
N VAL A 204 3.60 15.59 4.20
CA VAL A 204 3.94 16.49 5.31
C VAL A 204 2.72 17.29 5.76
N TYR A 205 2.56 17.45 7.07
CA TYR A 205 1.62 18.39 7.65
C TYR A 205 2.40 19.57 8.29
N PRO A 206 2.61 20.68 7.57
CA PRO A 206 3.40 21.79 8.08
C PRO A 206 2.79 22.37 9.36
N HIS A 207 3.63 22.67 10.37
CA HIS A 207 3.20 23.28 11.62
C HIS A 207 2.12 22.47 12.37
N ALA A 208 2.21 21.13 12.35
CA ALA A 208 1.23 20.23 12.98
C ALA A 208 1.04 20.55 14.49
N ASP A 209 2.09 20.99 15.19
CA ASP A 209 2.09 21.32 16.61
C ASP A 209 1.25 22.56 16.99
N THR A 210 0.96 23.42 16.02
CA THR A 210 0.17 24.67 16.21
C THR A 210 -1.14 24.68 15.41
N SER A 211 -1.51 23.55 14.79
CA SER A 211 -2.66 23.40 13.91
C SER A 211 -3.71 22.44 14.50
N PRO A 212 -4.90 22.32 13.88
CA PRO A 212 -5.96 21.39 14.33
C PRO A 212 -5.49 19.95 14.49
N VAL A 213 -4.47 19.53 13.72
CA VAL A 213 -3.94 18.15 13.75
C VAL A 213 -3.07 17.83 14.97
N LYS A 214 -2.77 18.81 15.86
CA LYS A 214 -1.87 18.62 17.00
C LYS A 214 -2.16 17.36 17.84
N GLY A 215 -3.43 17.04 18.02
CA GLY A 215 -3.84 15.83 18.73
C GLY A 215 -3.49 14.51 18.02
N GLN A 216 -3.12 14.57 16.74
CA GLN A 216 -2.69 13.42 15.92
C GLN A 216 -1.17 13.21 15.94
N ILE A 217 -0.38 14.01 16.65
CA ILE A 217 1.06 13.82 16.76
C ILE A 217 1.33 12.62 17.69
N SER A 218 1.93 11.57 17.16
CA SER A 218 2.22 10.34 17.90
C SER A 218 3.19 10.56 19.06
N ALA A 219 2.94 9.91 20.18
CA ALA A 219 3.87 9.87 21.30
C ALA A 219 4.84 8.70 21.12
N VAL A 220 6.09 9.00 20.79
CA VAL A 220 7.13 7.99 20.53
C VAL A 220 8.25 8.05 21.58
N GLU A 221 8.96 6.93 21.76
CA GLU A 221 10.16 6.84 22.56
C GLU A 221 11.35 7.56 21.87
N ALA A 222 12.45 7.74 22.58
CA ALA A 222 13.62 8.44 22.09
C ALA A 222 14.27 7.78 20.85
N ASN A 223 14.01 6.50 20.61
CA ASN A 223 14.48 5.80 19.41
C ASN A 223 13.75 6.20 18.12
N GLY A 224 12.60 6.92 18.23
CA GLY A 224 11.82 7.40 17.10
C GLY A 224 11.00 6.34 16.34
N THR A 225 11.03 5.07 16.77
CA THR A 225 10.37 3.94 16.09
C THR A 225 9.37 3.18 16.97
N THR A 226 9.35 3.47 18.27
CA THR A 226 8.50 2.78 19.24
C THR A 226 7.50 3.77 19.84
N LEU A 227 6.21 3.42 19.85
CA LEU A 227 5.19 4.19 20.53
C LEU A 227 5.35 4.10 22.05
N LYS A 228 5.07 5.19 22.77
CA LYS A 228 4.99 5.19 24.22
C LYS A 228 3.79 4.38 24.67
N VAL A 229 4.07 3.33 25.43
CA VAL A 229 3.03 2.46 26.02
C VAL A 229 2.36 3.21 27.19
N ALA A 230 1.05 3.16 27.28
CA ALA A 230 0.29 3.77 28.37
C ALA A 230 0.40 2.93 29.66
N ASP A 231 0.34 3.59 30.83
CA ASP A 231 0.47 2.93 32.15
C ASP A 231 -0.57 1.83 32.39
N ASN A 232 -1.75 1.95 31.76
CA ASN A 232 -2.84 0.98 31.87
C ASN A 232 -2.86 -0.05 30.74
N SER A 233 -1.77 -0.16 29.98
CA SER A 233 -1.61 -1.21 28.96
C SER A 233 -1.38 -2.56 29.62
N PRO A 234 -1.98 -3.67 29.11
CA PRO A 234 -1.62 -5.01 29.58
C PRO A 234 -0.13 -5.27 29.44
N ALA A 235 0.49 -5.82 30.48
CA ALA A 235 1.93 -6.12 30.47
C ALA A 235 2.30 -7.24 29.49
N SER A 236 1.35 -8.12 29.17
CA SER A 236 1.50 -9.27 28.28
C SER A 236 0.44 -9.24 27.19
N ALA A 237 0.76 -9.75 26.00
CA ALA A 237 -0.18 -9.97 24.91
C ALA A 237 -1.29 -10.97 25.26
N LEU A 238 -1.03 -11.89 26.21
CA LEU A 238 -2.03 -12.82 26.73
C LEU A 238 -3.11 -12.12 27.58
N GLY A 239 -2.85 -10.91 28.04
CA GLY A 239 -3.78 -10.11 28.84
C GLY A 239 -4.60 -9.09 28.03
N GLY A 240 -4.33 -8.95 26.72
CA GLY A 240 -5.07 -8.04 25.84
C GLY A 240 -4.18 -7.21 24.91
N ALA A 241 -4.84 -6.48 24.02
CA ALA A 241 -4.19 -5.56 23.10
C ALA A 241 -3.38 -4.46 23.82
N PRO A 242 -2.25 -3.97 23.25
CA PRO A 242 -1.50 -2.88 23.83
C PRO A 242 -2.29 -1.57 23.79
N LYS A 243 -2.01 -0.68 24.76
CA LYS A 243 -2.53 0.68 24.78
C LYS A 243 -1.37 1.65 24.72
N PHE A 244 -1.50 2.68 23.88
CA PHE A 244 -0.47 3.69 23.70
C PHE A 244 -0.91 5.05 24.26
N VAL A 245 0.05 5.90 24.62
CA VAL A 245 -0.21 7.25 25.12
C VAL A 245 -0.90 8.09 24.02
N ASN A 246 -0.35 8.06 22.81
CA ASN A 246 -0.98 8.62 21.62
C ASN A 246 -0.45 7.89 20.38
N ASP A 247 -1.33 7.16 19.69
CA ASP A 247 -1.08 6.52 18.39
C ASP A 247 -1.74 7.37 17.30
N GLY A 248 -1.09 8.49 16.96
CA GLY A 248 -1.64 9.44 16.00
C GLY A 248 -1.29 9.13 14.54
N ALA A 249 -1.75 10.01 13.65
CA ALA A 249 -1.45 9.92 12.23
C ALA A 249 -0.15 10.65 11.83
N ILE A 250 0.39 11.49 12.71
CA ILE A 250 1.51 12.40 12.43
C ILE A 250 2.72 12.01 13.28
N THR A 251 3.91 11.98 12.67
CA THR A 251 5.17 11.84 13.41
C THR A 251 5.52 13.10 14.21
N PRO A 252 6.40 13.04 15.24
CA PRO A 252 6.84 14.23 15.98
C PRO A 252 7.50 15.33 15.12
N ASP A 253 8.01 14.99 13.96
CA ASP A 253 8.60 15.90 12.98
C ASP A 253 7.69 16.16 11.76
N PHE A 254 6.37 15.92 11.96
CA PHE A 254 5.27 16.40 11.12
C PHE A 254 5.04 15.68 9.78
N TYR A 255 5.45 14.43 9.64
CA TYR A 255 5.07 13.60 8.51
C TYR A 255 3.77 12.82 8.80
N ALA A 256 2.87 12.76 7.83
CA ALA A 256 1.65 11.95 7.95
C ALA A 256 1.96 10.51 7.53
N VAL A 257 1.87 9.58 8.48
CA VAL A 257 2.25 8.17 8.30
C VAL A 257 1.10 7.19 8.47
N ASN A 258 -0.03 7.63 9.02
CA ASN A 258 -1.27 6.87 9.08
C ASN A 258 -2.40 7.66 8.41
N THR A 259 -3.53 7.00 8.16
CA THR A 259 -4.63 7.53 7.35
C THR A 259 -5.07 8.93 7.75
N MET A 260 -4.96 9.85 6.80
CA MET A 260 -5.57 11.17 6.82
C MET A 260 -6.50 11.34 5.62
N GLN A 261 -7.43 12.28 5.70
CA GLN A 261 -8.40 12.54 4.65
C GLN A 261 -7.83 13.51 3.59
N PRO A 262 -8.21 13.36 2.32
CA PRO A 262 -7.79 14.27 1.28
C PRO A 262 -8.34 15.70 1.51
N PRO A 263 -7.62 16.73 1.05
CA PRO A 263 -8.07 18.12 1.13
C PRO A 263 -9.19 18.46 0.14
N TYR A 264 -9.43 17.58 -0.83
CA TYR A 264 -10.42 17.75 -1.89
C TYR A 264 -11.52 16.71 -1.78
N GLU A 265 -12.75 17.09 -2.12
CA GLU A 265 -13.84 16.11 -2.23
C GLU A 265 -13.61 15.13 -3.41
N PRO A 266 -13.99 13.88 -3.24
CA PRO A 266 -14.66 13.28 -2.09
C PRO A 266 -13.70 13.05 -0.92
N SER A 267 -14.22 13.32 0.28
CA SER A 267 -13.49 13.18 1.55
C SER A 267 -14.47 12.74 2.66
N ALA A 268 -13.96 12.11 3.71
CA ALA A 268 -14.77 11.87 4.91
C ALA A 268 -15.06 13.18 5.67
N ASN A 269 -14.15 14.15 5.57
CA ASN A 269 -14.31 15.47 6.19
C ASN A 269 -15.09 16.39 5.24
N LYS A 270 -16.37 16.53 5.49
CA LYS A 270 -17.26 17.36 4.64
C LYS A 270 -16.80 18.83 4.60
N PRO A 271 -17.15 19.59 3.55
CA PRO A 271 -16.85 21.01 3.46
C PRO A 271 -17.29 21.79 4.69
N ALA A 272 -16.52 22.79 5.07
CA ALA A 272 -16.89 23.74 6.13
C ALA A 272 -18.22 24.44 5.77
N GLU A 273 -19.01 24.81 6.80
CA GLU A 273 -20.26 25.54 6.59
C GLU A 273 -20.00 26.86 5.83
N GLY A 274 -20.70 27.05 4.73
CA GLY A 274 -20.52 28.21 3.84
C GLY A 274 -19.21 28.20 3.02
N GLY A 275 -18.41 27.15 3.13
CA GLY A 275 -17.16 26.99 2.37
C GLY A 275 -17.37 26.45 0.94
N ASP A 276 -16.26 26.30 0.22
CA ASP A 276 -16.23 25.68 -1.10
C ASP A 276 -16.59 24.19 -1.00
N LYS A 277 -17.61 23.77 -1.74
CA LYS A 277 -18.11 22.37 -1.76
C LYS A 277 -17.12 21.37 -2.37
N ALA A 278 -16.11 21.83 -3.06
CA ALA A 278 -15.05 20.99 -3.63
C ALA A 278 -13.90 20.69 -2.66
N LEU A 279 -13.89 21.35 -1.47
CA LEU A 279 -12.83 21.25 -0.49
C LEU A 279 -13.34 20.59 0.79
N ALA A 280 -12.56 19.68 1.33
CA ALA A 280 -12.77 19.18 2.69
C ALA A 280 -12.48 20.29 3.72
N ASP A 281 -13.13 20.23 4.88
CA ASP A 281 -12.92 21.21 5.96
C ASP A 281 -11.47 21.10 6.51
N PRO A 282 -10.62 22.13 6.31
CA PRO A 282 -9.25 22.11 6.80
C PRO A 282 -9.13 22.26 8.33
N ALA A 283 -10.22 22.62 9.02
CA ALA A 283 -10.25 22.67 10.48
C ALA A 283 -10.43 21.30 11.14
N GLN A 284 -10.77 20.27 10.37
CA GLN A 284 -10.85 18.92 10.88
C GLN A 284 -9.44 18.35 11.16
N PRO A 285 -9.23 17.69 12.30
CA PRO A 285 -7.89 17.22 12.71
C PRO A 285 -7.34 16.09 11.85
N THR A 286 -8.12 15.58 10.90
CA THR A 286 -7.72 14.49 9.99
C THR A 286 -7.64 14.93 8.54
N THR A 287 -7.89 16.19 8.19
CA THR A 287 -7.71 16.71 6.82
C THR A 287 -6.24 17.03 6.55
N LEU A 288 -5.62 16.32 5.62
CA LEU A 288 -4.26 16.59 5.18
C LEU A 288 -4.27 17.84 4.27
N PRO A 289 -3.35 18.82 4.43
CA PRO A 289 -3.23 19.91 3.48
C PRO A 289 -2.76 19.38 2.11
N PRO A 290 -3.03 20.13 1.01
CA PRO A 290 -2.57 19.75 -0.33
C PRO A 290 -1.06 19.52 -0.36
N GLN A 291 -0.64 18.39 -0.97
CA GLN A 291 0.78 18.02 -1.11
C GLN A 291 1.35 18.59 -2.41
N HIS A 292 2.66 18.82 -2.43
CA HIS A 292 3.36 19.46 -3.55
C HIS A 292 4.54 18.65 -4.08
N ASP A 293 4.75 17.44 -3.56
CA ASP A 293 5.79 16.54 -4.06
C ASP A 293 5.51 16.17 -5.53
N ILE A 294 6.59 15.99 -6.28
CA ILE A 294 6.51 15.53 -7.67
C ILE A 294 6.07 14.06 -7.68
N THR A 295 4.99 13.78 -8.40
CA THR A 295 4.46 12.43 -8.58
C THR A 295 5.00 11.79 -9.85
N ILE A 296 4.86 10.45 -9.96
CA ILE A 296 5.11 9.74 -11.22
C ILE A 296 4.20 10.26 -12.34
N GLY A 297 2.96 10.68 -12.01
CA GLY A 297 2.03 11.28 -12.96
C GLY A 297 2.53 12.60 -13.54
N ASP A 298 3.14 13.45 -12.71
CA ASP A 298 3.73 14.72 -13.18
C ASP A 298 4.88 14.45 -14.15
N LEU A 299 5.73 13.46 -13.86
CA LEU A 299 6.85 13.08 -14.73
C LEU A 299 6.38 12.50 -16.07
N LEU A 300 5.37 11.63 -16.04
CA LEU A 300 4.75 11.08 -17.24
C LEU A 300 4.13 12.19 -18.11
N SER A 301 3.37 13.10 -17.49
CA SER A 301 2.75 14.23 -18.19
C SER A 301 3.78 15.16 -18.79
N LEU A 302 4.87 15.47 -18.08
CA LEU A 302 5.98 16.28 -18.57
C LEU A 302 6.64 15.67 -19.83
N LYS A 303 6.71 14.35 -19.89
CA LYS A 303 7.28 13.60 -21.03
C LYS A 303 6.26 13.36 -22.15
N GLY A 304 4.98 13.73 -21.96
CA GLY A 304 3.89 13.48 -22.93
C GLY A 304 3.47 12.01 -22.99
N VAL A 305 3.77 11.22 -21.95
CA VAL A 305 3.34 9.83 -21.82
C VAL A 305 1.94 9.80 -21.19
N SER A 306 0.99 9.16 -21.87
CA SER A 306 -0.38 9.05 -21.37
C SER A 306 -0.45 8.17 -20.13
N TRP A 307 -1.22 8.60 -19.12
CA TRP A 307 -1.41 7.83 -17.91
C TRP A 307 -2.75 8.11 -17.24
N ALA A 308 -3.21 7.19 -16.38
CA ALA A 308 -4.37 7.42 -15.53
C ALA A 308 -4.33 6.53 -14.28
N TRP A 309 -4.97 7.01 -13.20
CA TRP A 309 -5.31 6.22 -12.04
C TRP A 309 -6.81 5.95 -12.05
N TYR A 310 -7.19 4.69 -12.24
CA TYR A 310 -8.57 4.23 -12.20
C TYR A 310 -8.90 3.75 -10.79
N ALA A 311 -9.71 4.51 -10.06
CA ALA A 311 -10.20 4.08 -8.76
C ALA A 311 -11.62 3.49 -8.91
N GLY A 312 -11.82 2.26 -8.44
CA GLY A 312 -13.12 1.59 -8.50
C GLY A 312 -14.18 2.38 -7.72
N ALA A 313 -15.34 2.61 -8.34
CA ALA A 313 -16.45 3.38 -7.81
C ALA A 313 -16.14 4.88 -7.53
N TRP A 314 -15.16 5.46 -8.22
CA TRP A 314 -14.82 6.88 -8.05
C TRP A 314 -15.99 7.80 -8.38
N GLN A 315 -16.64 7.64 -9.53
CA GLN A 315 -17.80 8.47 -9.92
C GLN A 315 -18.99 8.26 -8.97
N ALA A 316 -19.25 7.03 -8.55
CA ALA A 316 -20.30 6.76 -7.57
C ALA A 316 -20.03 7.50 -6.25
N THR A 317 -18.77 7.58 -5.81
CA THR A 317 -18.39 8.31 -4.62
C THR A 317 -18.52 9.82 -4.79
N LEU A 318 -18.15 10.38 -5.94
CA LEU A 318 -18.38 11.79 -6.29
C LEU A 318 -19.86 12.13 -6.27
N ASP A 319 -20.71 11.21 -6.70
CA ASP A 319 -22.19 11.34 -6.67
C ASP A 319 -22.79 11.13 -5.27
N GLY A 320 -21.97 10.94 -4.23
CA GLY A 320 -22.41 10.69 -2.86
C GLY A 320 -22.98 9.29 -2.62
N LYS A 321 -22.66 8.31 -3.48
CA LYS A 321 -23.15 6.92 -3.44
C LYS A 321 -22.10 5.96 -2.84
N ASN A 322 -21.28 6.44 -1.92
CA ASN A 322 -20.29 5.61 -1.22
C ASN A 322 -20.93 4.94 0.01
N ALA A 323 -21.72 3.91 -0.21
CA ALA A 323 -22.35 3.16 0.87
C ALA A 323 -21.52 1.97 1.31
N THR A 324 -21.55 1.63 2.61
CA THR A 324 -21.04 0.38 3.15
C THR A 324 -22.17 -0.66 3.16
N PRO A 325 -21.96 -1.92 2.76
CA PRO A 325 -20.69 -2.53 2.34
C PRO A 325 -20.28 -2.33 0.87
N VAL A 326 -21.11 -1.78 0.03
CA VAL A 326 -20.88 -1.65 -1.42
C VAL A 326 -21.16 -0.23 -1.87
N PRO A 327 -20.24 0.44 -2.58
CA PRO A 327 -18.90 0.02 -3.01
C PRO A 327 -17.82 0.14 -1.92
N ASN A 328 -18.08 0.78 -0.79
CA ASN A 328 -17.16 1.01 0.32
C ASN A 328 -15.82 1.63 -0.11
N PHE A 329 -15.88 2.71 -0.88
CA PHE A 329 -14.70 3.42 -1.37
C PHE A 329 -13.90 4.03 -0.21
N GLN A 330 -12.60 3.74 -0.14
CA GLN A 330 -11.69 4.38 0.79
C GLN A 330 -11.00 5.58 0.11
N PHE A 331 -11.00 6.75 0.76
CA PHE A 331 -10.62 8.00 0.08
C PHE A 331 -9.16 8.03 -0.36
N HIS A 332 -8.26 7.31 0.32
CA HIS A 332 -6.86 7.16 -0.09
C HIS A 332 -6.66 6.24 -1.30
N HIS A 333 -7.70 5.53 -1.76
CA HIS A 333 -7.64 4.74 -3.01
C HIS A 333 -7.51 5.61 -4.27
N GLN A 334 -7.68 6.93 -4.13
CA GLN A 334 -7.31 7.91 -5.15
C GLN A 334 -6.20 8.81 -4.60
N PRO A 335 -4.93 8.37 -4.59
CA PRO A 335 -3.84 9.10 -3.93
C PRO A 335 -3.58 10.48 -4.54
N PHE A 336 -3.84 10.66 -5.84
CA PHE A 336 -3.65 11.95 -6.50
C PHE A 336 -4.64 13.02 -6.00
N ASN A 337 -5.73 12.62 -5.32
CA ASN A 337 -6.66 13.56 -4.67
C ASN A 337 -6.04 14.33 -3.48
N TYR A 338 -4.82 13.97 -3.07
CA TYR A 338 -4.06 14.68 -2.03
C TYR A 338 -3.13 15.77 -2.57
N PHE A 339 -2.87 15.83 -3.89
CA PHE A 339 -1.87 16.70 -4.47
C PHE A 339 -2.48 17.95 -5.12
N ALA A 340 -1.84 19.11 -4.90
CA ALA A 340 -2.28 20.40 -5.41
C ALA A 340 -2.38 20.44 -6.95
N ALA A 341 -1.53 19.70 -7.66
CA ALA A 341 -1.56 19.59 -9.11
C ALA A 341 -2.88 19.02 -9.64
N TYR A 342 -3.58 18.19 -8.84
CA TYR A 342 -4.84 17.53 -9.19
C TYR A 342 -6.04 18.11 -8.42
N ALA A 343 -5.97 19.39 -8.04
CA ALA A 343 -7.06 20.10 -7.37
C ALA A 343 -8.34 20.13 -8.24
N PRO A 344 -9.52 20.26 -7.62
CA PRO A 344 -10.78 20.44 -8.36
C PRO A 344 -10.69 21.57 -9.40
N GLY A 345 -11.23 21.30 -10.60
CA GLY A 345 -11.19 22.25 -11.72
C GLY A 345 -9.91 22.24 -12.57
N THR A 346 -8.87 21.49 -12.20
CA THR A 346 -7.67 21.35 -13.04
C THR A 346 -7.91 20.36 -14.20
N ALA A 347 -7.26 20.61 -15.33
CA ALA A 347 -7.26 19.69 -16.47
C ALA A 347 -6.65 18.32 -16.09
N ALA A 348 -5.57 18.33 -15.31
CA ALA A 348 -4.89 17.14 -14.85
C ALA A 348 -5.82 16.21 -14.03
N ARG A 349 -6.67 16.77 -13.15
CA ARG A 349 -7.68 15.99 -12.41
C ARG A 349 -8.62 15.27 -13.37
N THR A 350 -9.18 16.00 -14.34
CA THR A 350 -10.16 15.45 -15.29
C THR A 350 -9.55 14.38 -16.21
N GLU A 351 -8.30 14.57 -16.59
CA GLU A 351 -7.60 13.66 -17.51
C GLU A 351 -7.13 12.38 -16.83
N HIS A 352 -6.62 12.48 -15.60
CA HIS A 352 -5.86 11.40 -14.99
C HIS A 352 -6.57 10.68 -13.83
N LEU A 353 -7.47 11.34 -13.11
CA LEU A 353 -8.23 10.72 -12.02
C LEU A 353 -9.52 10.13 -12.59
N ARG A 354 -9.47 8.86 -13.00
CA ARG A 354 -10.54 8.21 -13.73
C ARG A 354 -11.36 7.27 -12.85
N ASP A 355 -12.62 7.11 -13.25
CA ASP A 355 -13.49 6.11 -12.66
C ASP A 355 -13.08 4.71 -13.15
N GLY A 356 -12.85 3.80 -12.21
CA GLY A 356 -12.73 2.37 -12.50
C GLY A 356 -14.09 1.70 -12.74
N GLY A 357 -15.18 2.39 -12.40
CA GLY A 357 -16.55 1.90 -12.45
C GLY A 357 -16.92 1.02 -11.24
N MET A 358 -18.20 0.73 -11.13
CA MET A 358 -18.70 -0.32 -10.25
C MET A 358 -18.24 -1.66 -10.80
N ASP A 359 -17.73 -2.53 -9.92
CA ASP A 359 -17.19 -3.85 -10.27
C ASP A 359 -16.08 -3.82 -11.35
N GLY A 360 -15.40 -2.68 -11.47
CA GLY A 360 -14.33 -2.49 -12.45
C GLY A 360 -14.81 -2.21 -13.88
N ALA A 361 -16.11 -1.98 -14.09
CA ALA A 361 -16.72 -1.95 -15.43
C ALA A 361 -16.08 -0.94 -16.41
N GLU A 362 -15.73 0.27 -15.94
CA GLU A 362 -15.13 1.29 -16.80
C GLU A 362 -13.66 0.96 -17.13
N PHE A 363 -12.93 0.38 -16.18
CA PHE A 363 -11.56 -0.07 -16.41
C PHE A 363 -11.54 -1.27 -17.37
N ILE A 364 -12.41 -2.29 -17.16
CA ILE A 364 -12.55 -3.45 -18.04
C ILE A 364 -12.94 -3.00 -19.45
N LYS A 365 -13.86 -2.05 -19.58
CA LYS A 365 -14.24 -1.48 -20.87
C LYS A 365 -13.04 -0.84 -21.60
N ALA A 366 -12.18 -0.09 -20.87
CA ALA A 366 -10.98 0.50 -21.47
C ALA A 366 -9.98 -0.57 -21.91
N ILE A 367 -9.87 -1.70 -21.18
CA ILE A 367 -9.06 -2.86 -21.56
C ILE A 367 -9.57 -3.48 -22.87
N ASP A 368 -10.87 -3.80 -22.91
CA ASP A 368 -11.51 -4.51 -24.03
C ASP A 368 -11.50 -3.66 -25.32
N ASP A 369 -11.68 -2.35 -25.18
CA ASP A 369 -11.60 -1.39 -26.29
C ASP A 369 -10.15 -1.13 -26.78
N GLY A 370 -9.11 -1.63 -26.09
CA GLY A 370 -7.71 -1.34 -26.38
C GLY A 370 -7.35 0.15 -26.18
N LYS A 371 -7.95 0.80 -25.18
CA LYS A 371 -7.82 2.24 -24.93
C LYS A 371 -7.13 2.57 -23.60
N LEU A 372 -6.38 1.64 -23.03
CA LEU A 372 -5.58 1.93 -21.85
C LEU A 372 -4.50 2.97 -22.18
N PRO A 373 -4.27 3.97 -21.31
CA PRO A 373 -3.07 4.80 -21.36
C PRO A 373 -1.78 3.96 -21.28
N ALA A 374 -0.68 4.55 -21.71
CA ALA A 374 0.64 3.90 -21.65
C ALA A 374 1.02 3.45 -20.22
N VAL A 375 0.58 4.19 -19.18
CA VAL A 375 0.67 3.75 -17.79
C VAL A 375 -0.71 3.86 -17.14
N SER A 376 -1.21 2.74 -16.67
CA SER A 376 -2.53 2.63 -16.05
C SER A 376 -2.40 2.01 -14.66
N PHE A 377 -2.89 2.71 -13.65
CA PHE A 377 -3.05 2.18 -12.29
C PHE A 377 -4.52 1.84 -12.08
N TYR A 378 -4.79 0.70 -11.47
CA TYR A 378 -6.14 0.30 -11.11
C TYR A 378 -6.22 -0.09 -9.64
N LYS A 379 -7.10 0.56 -8.91
CA LYS A 379 -7.45 0.22 -7.53
C LYS A 379 -8.86 -0.31 -7.51
N PRO A 380 -9.10 -1.60 -7.17
CA PRO A 380 -10.45 -2.14 -7.01
C PRO A 380 -11.29 -1.38 -5.98
N GLN A 381 -12.60 -1.41 -6.11
CA GLN A 381 -13.50 -0.86 -5.08
C GLN A 381 -13.38 -1.63 -3.76
N GLY A 382 -13.78 -1.02 -2.65
CA GLY A 382 -13.49 -1.53 -1.31
C GLY A 382 -13.95 -2.97 -1.05
N ASN A 383 -15.13 -3.38 -1.52
CA ASN A 383 -15.61 -4.75 -1.31
C ASN A 383 -14.99 -5.80 -2.25
N LEU A 384 -14.09 -5.42 -3.17
CA LEU A 384 -13.42 -6.31 -4.14
C LEU A 384 -11.90 -6.20 -4.10
N ASN A 385 -11.33 -5.80 -2.98
CA ASN A 385 -9.90 -5.53 -2.83
C ASN A 385 -9.18 -6.47 -1.85
N GLU A 386 -9.89 -7.40 -1.20
CA GLU A 386 -9.42 -8.39 -0.22
C GLU A 386 -9.15 -7.85 1.20
N HIS A 387 -9.41 -6.57 1.49
CA HIS A 387 -9.14 -5.97 2.80
C HIS A 387 -9.96 -6.62 3.92
N GLY A 388 -9.29 -7.11 4.96
CA GLY A 388 -9.97 -7.59 6.18
C GLY A 388 -10.89 -6.52 6.78
N GLY A 389 -11.98 -6.96 7.42
CA GLY A 389 -12.96 -6.08 8.03
C GLY A 389 -14.14 -5.71 7.14
N TYR A 390 -13.99 -5.71 5.81
CA TYR A 390 -15.10 -5.33 4.90
C TYR A 390 -15.11 -6.05 3.53
N ALA A 391 -14.04 -6.71 3.15
CA ALA A 391 -13.95 -7.52 1.94
C ALA A 391 -13.50 -8.95 2.28
N ASP A 392 -13.96 -9.93 1.53
CA ASP A 392 -13.48 -11.30 1.60
C ASP A 392 -12.41 -11.57 0.54
N VAL A 393 -11.55 -12.56 0.82
CA VAL A 393 -10.44 -12.92 -0.07
C VAL A 393 -10.94 -13.48 -1.39
N ALA A 394 -11.96 -14.36 -1.35
CA ALA A 394 -12.43 -15.05 -2.55
C ALA A 394 -13.00 -14.10 -3.60
N SER A 395 -13.82 -13.13 -3.18
CA SER A 395 -14.43 -12.16 -4.11
C SER A 395 -13.40 -11.20 -4.69
N GLY A 396 -12.43 -10.76 -3.90
CA GLY A 396 -11.34 -9.89 -4.36
C GLY A 396 -10.40 -10.62 -5.33
N ASP A 397 -9.94 -11.80 -4.97
CA ASP A 397 -9.05 -12.63 -5.82
C ASP A 397 -9.71 -13.00 -7.15
N GLN A 398 -11.02 -13.36 -7.14
CA GLN A 398 -11.78 -13.61 -8.36
C GLN A 398 -11.82 -12.35 -9.23
N HIS A 399 -12.08 -11.18 -8.64
CA HIS A 399 -12.09 -9.92 -9.38
C HIS A 399 -10.74 -9.60 -10.03
N LEU A 400 -9.63 -9.81 -9.31
CA LEU A 400 -8.28 -9.64 -9.85
C LEU A 400 -8.03 -10.59 -11.03
N ALA A 401 -8.40 -11.86 -10.90
CA ALA A 401 -8.24 -12.86 -11.96
C ALA A 401 -9.09 -12.53 -13.20
N ASP A 402 -10.31 -12.05 -13.00
CA ASP A 402 -11.18 -11.62 -14.09
C ASP A 402 -10.58 -10.44 -14.86
N VAL A 403 -10.08 -9.41 -14.15
CA VAL A 403 -9.38 -8.27 -14.77
C VAL A 403 -8.15 -8.75 -15.54
N VAL A 404 -7.34 -9.65 -14.99
CA VAL A 404 -6.18 -10.23 -15.70
C VAL A 404 -6.64 -10.98 -16.95
N SER A 405 -7.75 -11.72 -16.90
CA SER A 405 -8.30 -12.42 -18.06
C SER A 405 -8.73 -11.45 -19.19
N HIS A 406 -9.26 -10.27 -18.86
CA HIS A 406 -9.54 -9.21 -19.84
C HIS A 406 -8.25 -8.62 -20.43
N LEU A 407 -7.24 -8.36 -19.59
CA LEU A 407 -5.94 -7.85 -20.05
C LEU A 407 -5.26 -8.81 -21.04
N GLU A 408 -5.29 -10.13 -20.76
CA GLU A 408 -4.75 -11.15 -21.69
C GLU A 408 -5.44 -11.17 -23.06
N LYS A 409 -6.68 -10.71 -23.14
CA LYS A 409 -7.48 -10.65 -24.37
C LYS A 409 -7.46 -9.28 -25.03
N SER A 410 -6.88 -8.27 -24.35
CA SER A 410 -6.84 -6.89 -24.85
C SER A 410 -6.09 -6.79 -26.19
N PRO A 411 -6.53 -5.93 -27.12
CA PRO A 411 -5.77 -5.60 -28.32
C PRO A 411 -4.35 -5.10 -28.04
N GLN A 412 -4.08 -4.56 -26.83
CA GLN A 412 -2.76 -4.06 -26.41
C GLN A 412 -1.87 -5.15 -25.78
N TRP A 413 -2.37 -6.36 -25.57
CA TRP A 413 -1.70 -7.42 -24.81
C TRP A 413 -0.27 -7.73 -25.28
N SER A 414 -0.02 -7.76 -26.59
CA SER A 414 1.28 -8.13 -27.16
C SER A 414 2.45 -7.28 -26.70
N HIS A 415 2.20 -6.08 -26.18
CA HIS A 415 3.19 -5.10 -25.70
C HIS A 415 2.92 -4.64 -24.27
N MET A 416 2.30 -5.51 -23.45
CA MET A 416 1.85 -5.15 -22.11
C MET A 416 2.72 -5.79 -21.01
N LEU A 417 2.98 -5.01 -19.96
CA LEU A 417 3.42 -5.49 -18.66
C LEU A 417 2.31 -5.21 -17.64
N VAL A 418 1.86 -6.24 -16.95
CA VAL A 418 0.92 -6.12 -15.84
C VAL A 418 1.63 -6.52 -14.56
N VAL A 419 1.52 -5.67 -13.54
CA VAL A 419 1.96 -5.96 -12.17
C VAL A 419 0.72 -5.98 -11.30
N VAL A 420 0.41 -7.12 -10.69
CA VAL A 420 -0.61 -7.21 -9.64
C VAL A 420 0.13 -7.34 -8.32
N THR A 421 -0.13 -6.46 -7.38
CA THR A 421 0.45 -6.54 -6.03
C THR A 421 -0.49 -5.95 -5.00
N TYR A 422 -0.15 -6.14 -3.74
CA TYR A 422 -0.86 -5.59 -2.60
C TYR A 422 -0.20 -4.31 -2.13
N ASP A 423 -0.95 -3.46 -1.45
CA ASP A 423 -0.40 -2.20 -0.93
C ASP A 423 0.42 -2.43 0.34
N GLU A 424 -0.04 -3.34 1.23
CA GLU A 424 0.66 -3.68 2.46
C GLU A 424 0.17 -5.03 3.03
N ASN A 425 0.73 -5.45 4.19
CA ASN A 425 0.53 -6.77 4.77
C ASN A 425 -0.78 -6.97 5.55
N GLY A 426 -1.58 -5.92 5.78
CA GLY A 426 -2.83 -6.00 6.56
C GLY A 426 -2.65 -6.39 8.02
N GLY A 427 -1.47 -6.18 8.59
CA GLY A 427 -1.15 -6.62 9.93
C GLY A 427 -0.82 -8.11 10.06
N PHE A 428 -0.93 -8.89 8.97
CA PHE A 428 -0.58 -10.31 8.96
C PHE A 428 0.94 -10.50 8.96
N TRP A 429 1.36 -11.48 9.75
CA TRP A 429 2.75 -11.88 9.86
C TRP A 429 3.32 -12.43 8.54
N ASP A 430 4.62 -12.19 8.35
CA ASP A 430 5.44 -12.83 7.34
C ASP A 430 6.77 -13.25 7.97
N HIS A 431 7.30 -14.41 7.58
CA HIS A 431 8.56 -14.91 8.18
C HIS A 431 9.81 -14.21 7.62
N VAL A 432 9.70 -13.57 6.45
CA VAL A 432 10.86 -12.92 5.80
C VAL A 432 10.98 -11.48 6.30
N ALA A 433 12.12 -11.17 6.89
CA ALA A 433 12.41 -9.82 7.33
C ALA A 433 12.53 -8.86 6.15
N PRO A 434 11.97 -7.65 6.24
CA PRO A 434 12.20 -6.63 5.23
C PRO A 434 13.67 -6.19 5.23
N PRO A 435 14.23 -5.80 4.06
CA PRO A 435 15.57 -5.26 3.98
C PRO A 435 15.68 -3.94 4.75
N LYS A 436 16.76 -3.78 5.49
CA LYS A 436 16.99 -2.55 6.25
C LYS A 436 17.36 -1.40 5.32
N ALA A 437 16.49 -0.39 5.24
CA ALA A 437 16.72 0.77 4.37
C ALA A 437 16.56 2.10 5.11
N ASP A 438 15.60 2.95 4.69
CA ASP A 438 15.36 4.25 5.32
C ASP A 438 14.32 4.15 6.46
N ARG A 439 14.03 5.29 7.12
CA ARG A 439 13.10 5.33 8.26
C ARG A 439 11.64 5.03 7.88
N TRP A 440 11.31 5.03 6.61
CA TRP A 440 9.95 4.85 6.11
C TRP A 440 9.64 3.41 5.73
N GLY A 441 10.64 2.61 5.42
CA GLY A 441 10.51 1.24 4.97
C GLY A 441 11.77 0.70 4.28
N PRO A 442 11.62 -0.37 3.48
CA PRO A 442 10.37 -1.07 3.18
C PRO A 442 9.77 -1.77 4.41
N GLY A 443 8.45 -2.02 4.34
CA GLY A 443 7.76 -2.82 5.33
C GLY A 443 7.73 -4.30 4.94
N ASN A 444 6.74 -5.03 5.42
CA ASN A 444 6.65 -6.47 5.27
C ASN A 444 6.53 -6.94 3.82
N ARG A 445 6.80 -8.22 3.61
CA ARG A 445 6.67 -8.88 2.32
C ARG A 445 5.20 -9.06 1.94
N ILE A 446 4.90 -8.77 0.67
CA ILE A 446 3.57 -8.85 0.05
C ILE A 446 3.63 -9.66 -1.24
N PRO A 447 2.54 -10.28 -1.71
CA PRO A 447 2.52 -10.97 -2.99
C PRO A 447 2.66 -10.01 -4.17
N ALA A 448 3.40 -10.40 -5.21
CA ALA A 448 3.43 -9.65 -6.47
C ALA A 448 3.53 -10.60 -7.66
N PHE A 449 2.79 -10.28 -8.72
CA PHE A 449 2.71 -11.06 -9.96
C PHE A 449 3.21 -10.20 -11.11
N ILE A 450 4.14 -10.71 -11.89
CA ILE A 450 4.65 -10.07 -13.10
C ILE A 450 4.10 -10.85 -14.29
N ILE A 451 3.17 -10.24 -15.00
CA ILE A 451 2.31 -10.84 -16.02
C ILE A 451 2.58 -10.13 -17.34
N SER A 452 3.03 -10.85 -18.35
CA SER A 452 3.39 -10.28 -19.64
C SER A 452 3.58 -11.39 -20.66
N PRO A 453 3.42 -11.15 -21.99
CA PRO A 453 3.95 -12.05 -23.01
C PRO A 453 5.45 -12.29 -22.90
N TYR A 454 6.16 -11.33 -22.29
CA TYR A 454 7.61 -11.39 -22.06
C TYR A 454 7.99 -11.95 -20.68
N ALA A 455 7.04 -12.35 -19.84
CA ALA A 455 7.35 -12.92 -18.52
C ALA A 455 8.10 -14.25 -18.64
N LYS A 456 8.96 -14.56 -17.68
CA LYS A 456 9.59 -15.86 -17.50
C LYS A 456 8.56 -16.85 -16.96
N MET A 457 7.72 -17.36 -17.82
CA MET A 457 6.53 -18.15 -17.50
C MET A 457 6.80 -19.28 -16.51
N GLY A 458 5.92 -19.43 -15.52
CA GLY A 458 5.92 -20.54 -14.57
C GLY A 458 7.10 -20.53 -13.59
N THR A 459 7.63 -19.34 -13.26
CA THR A 459 8.77 -19.22 -12.35
C THR A 459 8.42 -18.44 -11.09
N VAL A 460 9.15 -18.73 -10.01
CA VAL A 460 9.23 -17.86 -8.82
C VAL A 460 10.49 -17.02 -8.96
N ASP A 461 10.32 -15.69 -8.83
CA ASP A 461 11.44 -14.74 -8.87
C ASP A 461 11.79 -14.30 -7.45
N HIS A 462 13.03 -14.60 -7.04
CA HIS A 462 13.58 -14.29 -5.71
C HIS A 462 14.32 -12.94 -5.64
N THR A 463 14.26 -12.15 -6.71
CA THR A 463 14.89 -10.82 -6.74
C THR A 463 14.23 -9.91 -5.71
N GLN A 464 15.04 -9.15 -4.97
CA GLN A 464 14.55 -8.19 -3.99
C GLN A 464 13.86 -7.00 -4.68
N TYR A 465 12.58 -6.83 -4.43
CA TYR A 465 11.74 -5.75 -4.92
C TYR A 465 11.01 -5.03 -3.78
N ASP A 466 10.55 -3.82 -4.04
CA ASP A 466 9.52 -3.16 -3.26
C ASP A 466 8.55 -2.39 -4.16
N THR A 467 7.54 -1.74 -3.60
CA THR A 467 6.57 -0.93 -4.36
C THR A 467 7.27 0.07 -5.31
N THR A 468 8.45 0.60 -4.92
CA THR A 468 9.21 1.53 -5.78
C THR A 468 9.84 0.83 -6.99
N SER A 469 9.94 -0.50 -7.01
CA SER A 469 10.42 -1.27 -8.18
C SER A 469 9.53 -1.07 -9.41
N ILE A 470 8.23 -0.86 -9.19
CA ILE A 470 7.27 -0.51 -10.25
C ILE A 470 7.64 0.84 -10.85
N LEU A 471 7.92 1.84 -10.00
CA LEU A 471 8.30 3.17 -10.43
C LEU A 471 9.67 3.17 -11.13
N ARG A 472 10.61 2.31 -10.71
CA ARG A 472 11.90 2.11 -11.39
C ARG A 472 11.72 1.61 -12.82
N PHE A 473 10.84 0.63 -13.02
CA PHE A 473 10.52 0.15 -14.36
C PHE A 473 9.92 1.27 -15.21
N ILE A 474 8.91 1.98 -14.70
CA ILE A 474 8.24 3.08 -15.42
C ILE A 474 9.25 4.20 -15.78
N THR A 475 10.06 4.63 -14.82
CA THR A 475 11.07 5.69 -15.08
C THR A 475 12.10 5.28 -16.10
N ALA A 476 12.61 4.05 -16.02
CA ALA A 476 13.55 3.52 -17.01
C ALA A 476 12.92 3.37 -18.39
N ARG A 477 11.69 2.80 -18.47
CA ARG A 477 10.98 2.56 -19.74
C ARG A 477 10.70 3.84 -20.51
N TYR A 478 10.30 4.91 -19.83
CA TYR A 478 9.90 6.16 -20.47
C TYR A 478 10.95 7.27 -20.37
N ASP A 479 12.18 6.93 -19.99
CA ASP A 479 13.30 7.88 -19.84
C ASP A 479 12.89 9.11 -19.00
N LEU A 480 12.36 8.83 -17.79
CA LEU A 480 11.92 9.83 -16.83
C LEU A 480 13.03 10.10 -15.78
N PRO A 481 13.04 11.27 -15.16
CA PRO A 481 13.84 11.51 -13.98
C PRO A 481 13.47 10.53 -12.85
N VAL A 482 14.46 10.10 -12.09
CA VAL A 482 14.21 9.23 -10.92
C VAL A 482 13.64 10.06 -9.77
N LEU A 483 12.55 9.62 -9.16
CA LEU A 483 11.93 10.27 -8.01
C LEU A 483 12.89 10.31 -6.81
N SER A 484 12.87 11.41 -6.07
CA SER A 484 13.81 11.67 -4.96
C SER A 484 13.77 10.61 -3.86
N GLY A 485 12.58 10.04 -3.58
CA GLY A 485 12.43 8.97 -2.60
C GLY A 485 13.10 7.66 -3.04
N ILE A 486 13.12 7.36 -4.33
CA ILE A 486 13.87 6.21 -4.87
C ILE A 486 15.37 6.41 -4.64
N VAL A 487 15.89 7.60 -4.92
CA VAL A 487 17.30 7.94 -4.68
C VAL A 487 17.67 7.81 -3.19
N ALA A 488 16.76 8.27 -2.31
CA ALA A 488 16.92 8.16 -0.87
C ALA A 488 16.93 6.69 -0.40
N ARG A 489 15.99 5.86 -0.92
CA ARG A 489 15.93 4.41 -0.67
C ARG A 489 17.20 3.71 -1.07
N ASP A 490 17.73 3.97 -2.26
CA ASP A 490 18.98 3.37 -2.76
C ASP A 490 20.17 3.75 -1.90
N LYS A 491 20.24 5.01 -1.47
CA LYS A 491 21.28 5.47 -0.56
C LYS A 491 21.20 4.76 0.80
N ALA A 492 19.99 4.59 1.33
CA ALA A 492 19.78 3.94 2.61
C ALA A 492 20.11 2.44 2.56
N LEU A 493 19.73 1.74 1.49
CA LEU A 493 20.11 0.34 1.26
C LEU A 493 21.63 0.17 1.25
N ARG A 494 22.35 0.98 0.46
CA ARG A 494 23.83 0.96 0.42
C ARG A 494 24.46 1.22 1.78
N ASN A 495 23.92 2.18 2.54
CA ASN A 495 24.44 2.51 3.88
C ASN A 495 24.22 1.40 4.92
N ASN A 496 23.30 0.48 4.65
CA ASN A 496 23.01 -0.68 5.50
C ASN A 496 23.52 -2.00 4.89
N ASP A 497 24.41 -1.94 3.89
CA ASP A 497 24.97 -3.11 3.18
C ASP A 497 23.90 -4.06 2.64
N GLN A 498 22.76 -3.50 2.21
CA GLN A 498 21.67 -4.27 1.62
C GLN A 498 21.77 -4.30 0.10
N PRO A 499 21.32 -5.39 -0.56
CA PRO A 499 21.14 -5.44 -2.00
C PRO A 499 20.25 -4.30 -2.53
N PRO A 500 20.48 -3.81 -3.75
CA PRO A 500 19.58 -2.84 -4.37
C PRO A 500 18.20 -3.46 -4.65
N MET A 501 17.16 -2.63 -4.71
CA MET A 501 15.88 -3.05 -5.24
C MET A 501 15.97 -3.26 -6.76
N GLY A 502 15.40 -4.36 -7.24
CA GLY A 502 15.23 -4.61 -8.67
C GLY A 502 14.23 -3.66 -9.33
N ASP A 503 14.20 -3.70 -10.65
CA ASP A 503 13.30 -2.91 -11.50
C ASP A 503 12.33 -3.78 -12.31
N LEU A 504 12.02 -4.97 -11.83
CA LEU A 504 11.17 -6.00 -12.45
C LEU A 504 11.76 -6.68 -13.69
N SER A 505 12.87 -6.22 -14.24
CA SER A 505 13.48 -6.80 -15.46
C SER A 505 13.93 -8.25 -15.25
N ALA A 506 14.30 -8.63 -14.04
CA ALA A 506 14.70 -10.02 -13.72
C ALA A 506 13.56 -11.03 -13.97
N ALA A 507 12.31 -10.60 -13.87
CA ALA A 507 11.12 -11.41 -14.15
C ALA A 507 10.78 -11.55 -15.65
N LEU A 508 11.46 -10.77 -16.53
CA LEU A 508 11.15 -10.66 -17.94
C LEU A 508 12.24 -11.29 -18.82
N ASP A 509 11.84 -11.86 -19.95
CA ASP A 509 12.70 -12.26 -21.08
C ASP A 509 12.47 -11.31 -22.26
N LEU A 510 13.14 -10.17 -22.23
CA LEU A 510 13.05 -9.16 -23.27
C LEU A 510 13.94 -9.44 -24.49
N SER A 511 14.61 -10.59 -24.54
CA SER A 511 15.39 -11.03 -25.70
C SER A 511 14.54 -11.64 -26.82
N ARG A 512 13.30 -12.04 -26.50
CA ARG A 512 12.31 -12.61 -27.43
C ARG A 512 11.82 -11.63 -28.48
#